data_da8b90b402ade9f8f940bf54fcb3bfd9
#
_entry.id   da8b90b402ade9f8f940bf54fcb3bfd9
#
_cell.length_a   1.000
_cell.length_b   1.000
_cell.length_c   1.000
_cell.angle_alpha   90.00
_cell.angle_beta   90.00
_cell.angle_gamma   90.00
#
_symmetry.space_group_name_H-M   'P 1'
#
loop_
_entity.id
_entity.type
_entity.pdbx_description
1 polymer ?
#
loop_
_entity_poly.entity_id
_entity_poly.type
_entity_poly.pdbx_seq_one_letter_code
_entity_poly.pdbx_strand_id
1 'polypeptide(L)'
;PAIEAASQRALDTVDAIRNHPGKKWGVGVTGIIPGIPGSTQKGFVTLVDQAKGQAFLEAFNSLRGGGQITEAEGRKATEALARLDRAQRPEDFDAALKDYEDVIRKGLDAARQKAGVSPSPTGQQQQRPDPLGLFGGS
;
A
#
# COMPACT_ATOMS: atom_id res chain seq x y z
N PRO A 1 -15.75 -2.82 -3.22
CA PRO A 1 -15.51 -1.84 -4.27
C PRO A 1 -14.10 -1.92 -4.84
N ALA A 2 -13.93 -1.46 -6.05
CA ALA A 2 -12.63 -1.55 -6.74
C ALA A 2 -11.53 -0.77 -6.00
N ILE A 3 -11.87 0.36 -5.41
CA ILE A 3 -10.89 1.18 -4.68
C ILE A 3 -10.36 0.42 -3.46
N GLU A 4 -11.23 -0.23 -2.72
CA GLU A 4 -10.82 -1.01 -1.57
C GLU A 4 -9.94 -2.19 -1.98
N ALA A 5 -10.34 -2.91 -3.03
CA ALA A 5 -9.58 -4.06 -3.50
C ALA A 5 -8.19 -3.66 -3.98
N ALA A 6 -8.10 -2.58 -4.75
CA ALA A 6 -6.82 -2.09 -5.25
C ALA A 6 -5.92 -1.65 -4.11
N SER A 7 -6.48 -0.94 -3.12
CA SER A 7 -5.72 -0.48 -1.96
C SER A 7 -5.22 -1.64 -1.12
N GLN A 8 -6.07 -2.65 -0.91
CA GLN A 8 -5.67 -3.81 -0.13
C GLN A 8 -4.56 -4.60 -0.82
N ARG A 9 -4.66 -4.75 -2.15
CA ARG A 9 -3.59 -5.42 -2.90
C ARG A 9 -2.27 -4.69 -2.77
N ALA A 10 -2.31 -3.36 -2.79
CA ALA A 10 -1.07 -2.58 -2.61
C ALA A 10 -0.49 -2.78 -1.22
N LEU A 11 -1.33 -2.78 -0.18
CA LEU A 11 -0.86 -2.99 1.18
C LEU A 11 -0.31 -4.40 1.37
N ASP A 12 -0.96 -5.41 0.80
CA ASP A 12 -0.45 -6.78 0.85
C ASP A 12 0.91 -6.87 0.16
N THR A 13 1.06 -6.15 -0.95
CA THR A 13 2.32 -6.12 -1.68
C THR A 13 3.41 -5.41 -0.88
N VAL A 14 3.07 -4.33 -0.17
CA VAL A 14 4.02 -3.68 0.74
C VAL A 14 4.55 -4.68 1.76
N ASP A 15 3.66 -5.46 2.35
CA ASP A 15 4.07 -6.47 3.33
C ASP A 15 4.95 -7.55 2.71
N ALA A 16 4.61 -8.00 1.50
CA ALA A 16 5.40 -9.00 0.80
C ALA A 16 6.81 -8.49 0.51
N ILE A 17 6.93 -7.23 0.10
CA ILE A 17 8.24 -6.62 -0.15
C ILE A 17 9.02 -6.48 1.15
N ARG A 18 8.36 -5.97 2.19
CA ARG A 18 9.00 -5.72 3.48
C ARG A 18 9.58 -6.99 4.07
N ASN A 19 8.91 -8.11 3.89
CA ASN A 19 9.30 -9.38 4.49
C ASN A 19 10.04 -10.30 3.54
N HIS A 20 10.36 -9.83 2.34
CA HIS A 20 11.03 -10.66 1.35
C HIS A 20 12.47 -10.97 1.79
N PRO A 21 12.92 -12.24 1.71
CA PRO A 21 14.27 -12.60 2.15
C PRO A 21 15.37 -11.94 1.33
N GLY A 22 15.07 -11.50 0.10
CA GLY A 22 16.05 -10.85 -0.75
C GLY A 22 16.21 -9.36 -0.55
N LYS A 23 15.44 -8.75 0.38
CA LYS A 23 15.42 -7.30 0.51
C LYS A 23 16.79 -6.72 0.83
N LYS A 24 17.49 -7.28 1.81
CA LYS A 24 18.78 -6.72 2.23
C LYS A 24 19.85 -6.85 1.14
N TRP A 25 19.65 -7.69 0.16
CA TRP A 25 20.64 -7.87 -0.92
C TRP A 25 20.15 -7.29 -2.23
N GLY A 26 18.88 -6.92 -2.32
CA GLY A 26 18.31 -6.39 -3.55
C GLY A 26 18.27 -4.88 -3.62
N VAL A 27 18.28 -4.20 -2.46
CA VAL A 27 18.19 -2.75 -2.42
C VAL A 27 19.53 -2.14 -2.83
N GLY A 28 19.49 -1.28 -3.86
CA GLY A 28 20.68 -0.56 -4.31
C GLY A 28 21.70 -1.41 -5.06
N VAL A 29 21.39 -2.67 -5.33
CA VAL A 29 22.34 -3.59 -5.96
C VAL A 29 22.04 -3.67 -7.45
N THR A 30 23.11 -3.57 -8.27
CA THR A 30 22.96 -3.61 -9.72
C THR A 30 23.56 -4.87 -10.34
N GLY A 31 24.01 -5.82 -9.51
CA GLY A 31 24.64 -7.03 -10.02
C GLY A 31 24.55 -8.16 -9.03
N ILE A 32 25.18 -9.28 -9.37
CA ILE A 32 25.18 -10.47 -8.53
C ILE A 32 26.19 -10.31 -7.40
N ILE A 33 25.73 -10.56 -6.18
CA ILE A 33 26.59 -10.51 -5.00
C ILE A 33 27.10 -11.93 -4.74
N PRO A 34 28.42 -12.17 -4.69
CA PRO A 34 28.94 -13.50 -4.42
C PRO A 34 28.42 -14.05 -3.10
N GLY A 35 28.06 -15.32 -3.09
CA GLY A 35 27.58 -15.98 -1.90
C GLY A 35 26.11 -15.84 -1.62
N ILE A 36 25.38 -15.09 -2.43
CA ILE A 36 23.94 -14.89 -2.27
C ILE A 36 23.22 -15.53 -3.46
N PRO A 37 22.15 -16.31 -3.21
CA PRO A 37 21.40 -16.90 -4.32
C PRO A 37 20.87 -15.82 -5.25
N GLY A 38 21.27 -15.85 -6.51
CA GLY A 38 20.82 -14.87 -7.49
C GLY A 38 19.31 -14.87 -7.68
N SER A 39 18.67 -16.05 -7.54
CA SER A 39 17.22 -16.16 -7.67
C SER A 39 16.49 -15.39 -6.57
N THR A 40 17.01 -15.36 -5.34
CA THR A 40 16.38 -14.63 -4.24
C THR A 40 16.47 -13.12 -4.48
N GLN A 41 17.65 -12.65 -4.87
CA GLN A 41 17.85 -11.23 -5.19
C GLN A 41 16.97 -10.81 -6.36
N LYS A 42 16.98 -11.60 -7.42
CA LYS A 42 16.18 -11.32 -8.61
C LYS A 42 14.68 -11.34 -8.30
N GLY A 43 14.25 -12.27 -7.46
CA GLY A 43 12.86 -12.35 -7.04
C GLY A 43 12.41 -11.09 -6.31
N PHE A 44 13.27 -10.55 -5.45
CA PHE A 44 12.96 -9.30 -4.76
C PHE A 44 12.83 -8.14 -5.76
N VAL A 45 13.80 -7.98 -6.64
CA VAL A 45 13.81 -6.89 -7.62
C VAL A 45 12.58 -6.99 -8.52
N THR A 46 12.26 -8.19 -8.99
CA THR A 46 11.09 -8.40 -9.83
C THR A 46 9.79 -8.03 -9.10
N LEU A 47 9.68 -8.44 -7.83
CA LEU A 47 8.50 -8.11 -7.05
C LEU A 47 8.33 -6.60 -6.90
N VAL A 48 9.40 -5.89 -6.60
CA VAL A 48 9.37 -4.43 -6.47
C VAL A 48 8.99 -3.77 -7.80
N ASP A 49 9.59 -4.21 -8.88
CA ASP A 49 9.31 -3.63 -10.20
C ASP A 49 7.86 -3.85 -10.60
N GLN A 50 7.33 -5.04 -10.38
CA GLN A 50 5.93 -5.32 -10.67
C GLN A 50 5.00 -4.50 -9.79
N ALA A 51 5.34 -4.35 -8.51
CA ALA A 51 4.53 -3.56 -7.60
C ALA A 51 4.45 -2.10 -8.05
N LYS A 52 5.59 -1.50 -8.37
CA LYS A 52 5.63 -0.10 -8.82
C LYS A 52 4.93 0.09 -10.15
N GLY A 53 5.02 -0.89 -11.01
CA GLY A 53 4.40 -0.81 -12.35
C GLY A 53 2.91 -1.11 -12.34
N GLN A 54 2.39 -1.73 -11.31
CA GLN A 54 1.02 -2.21 -11.33
C GLN A 54 0.28 -1.95 -10.02
N ALA A 55 0.58 -2.70 -8.97
CA ALA A 55 -0.21 -2.64 -7.75
C ALA A 55 -0.20 -1.26 -7.11
N PHE A 56 0.97 -0.65 -7.00
CA PHE A 56 1.10 0.65 -6.35
C PHE A 56 0.46 1.77 -7.16
N LEU A 57 0.64 1.73 -8.47
CA LEU A 57 0.04 2.75 -9.33
C LEU A 57 -1.48 2.61 -9.39
N GLU A 58 -1.97 1.39 -9.45
CA GLU A 58 -3.40 1.15 -9.50
C GLU A 58 -4.09 1.68 -8.24
N ALA A 59 -3.53 1.37 -7.08
CA ALA A 59 -4.08 1.84 -5.81
C ALA A 59 -4.03 3.36 -5.72
N PHE A 60 -2.89 3.95 -6.06
CA PHE A 60 -2.71 5.38 -6.00
C PHE A 60 -3.69 6.11 -6.92
N ASN A 61 -3.81 5.65 -8.14
CA ASN A 61 -4.71 6.28 -9.12
C ASN A 61 -6.17 6.14 -8.71
N SER A 62 -6.55 4.98 -8.18
CA SER A 62 -7.92 4.75 -7.71
C SER A 62 -8.28 5.69 -6.56
N LEU A 63 -7.38 5.84 -5.59
CA LEU A 63 -7.63 6.71 -4.44
C LEU A 63 -7.64 8.17 -4.85
N ARG A 64 -6.73 8.55 -5.73
CA ARG A 64 -6.66 9.93 -6.21
C ARG A 64 -7.90 10.28 -7.02
N GLY A 65 -8.30 9.39 -7.91
CA GLY A 65 -9.47 9.60 -8.76
C GLY A 65 -10.76 9.67 -7.96
N GLY A 66 -10.84 8.96 -6.86
CA GLY A 66 -11.99 8.96 -5.98
C GLY A 66 -12.01 10.08 -4.95
N GLY A 67 -10.96 10.89 -4.89
CA GLY A 67 -10.88 11.98 -3.94
C GLY A 67 -10.55 11.56 -2.52
N GLN A 68 -10.04 10.36 -2.31
CA GLN A 68 -9.74 9.85 -0.97
C GLN A 68 -8.41 10.33 -0.41
N ILE A 69 -7.55 10.90 -1.26
CA ILE A 69 -6.28 11.46 -0.80
C ILE A 69 -6.17 12.90 -1.25
N THR A 70 -5.53 13.72 -0.42
CA THR A 70 -5.31 15.13 -0.74
C THR A 70 -4.17 15.27 -1.73
N GLU A 71 -4.02 16.48 -2.29
CA GLU A 71 -2.88 16.77 -3.16
C GLU A 71 -1.55 16.59 -2.45
N ALA A 72 -1.48 17.01 -1.20
CA ALA A 72 -0.25 16.86 -0.41
C ALA A 72 0.09 15.38 -0.21
N GLU A 73 -0.92 14.56 0.07
CA GLU A 73 -0.72 13.12 0.21
C GLU A 73 -0.33 12.49 -1.11
N GLY A 74 -0.93 12.95 -2.20
CA GLY A 74 -0.55 12.48 -3.53
C GLY A 74 0.90 12.76 -3.85
N ARG A 75 1.39 13.96 -3.51
CA ARG A 75 2.81 14.29 -3.69
C ARG A 75 3.69 13.41 -2.81
N LYS A 76 3.28 13.18 -1.57
CA LYS A 76 4.05 12.32 -0.67
C LYS A 76 4.20 10.91 -1.23
N ALA A 77 3.12 10.35 -1.77
CA ALA A 77 3.17 9.01 -2.37
C ALA A 77 4.06 9.00 -3.61
N THR A 78 3.94 10.00 -4.47
CA THR A 78 4.76 10.09 -5.68
C THR A 78 6.24 10.19 -5.34
N GLU A 79 6.57 11.01 -4.35
CA GLU A 79 7.96 11.16 -3.90
C GLU A 79 8.47 9.88 -3.26
N ALA A 80 7.61 9.18 -2.51
CA ALA A 80 7.99 7.91 -1.92
C ALA A 80 8.35 6.88 -2.98
N LEU A 81 7.56 6.80 -4.05
CA LEU A 81 7.86 5.87 -5.15
C LEU A 81 9.18 6.23 -5.82
N ALA A 82 9.46 7.52 -6.00
CA ALA A 82 10.74 7.95 -6.57
C ALA A 82 11.90 7.60 -5.65
N ARG A 83 11.70 7.73 -4.34
CA ARG A 83 12.75 7.39 -3.37
C ARG A 83 13.00 5.89 -3.33
N LEU A 84 11.99 5.06 -3.55
CA LEU A 84 12.18 3.62 -3.67
C LEU A 84 13.17 3.30 -4.80
N ASP A 85 13.02 3.99 -5.94
CA ASP A 85 13.92 3.78 -7.07
C ASP A 85 15.36 4.19 -6.78
N ARG A 86 15.54 5.23 -5.95
CA ARG A 86 16.87 5.78 -5.67
C ARG A 86 17.53 5.16 -4.46
N ALA A 87 16.81 4.40 -3.65
CA ALA A 87 17.35 3.90 -2.39
C ALA A 87 18.55 3.00 -2.60
N GLN A 88 19.62 3.27 -1.88
CA GLN A 88 20.85 2.48 -1.93
C GLN A 88 21.02 1.63 -0.68
N ARG A 89 20.25 1.92 0.37
CA ARG A 89 20.33 1.19 1.63
C ARG A 89 18.95 0.70 2.03
N PRO A 90 18.87 -0.46 2.70
CA PRO A 90 17.57 -1.00 3.13
C PRO A 90 16.77 -0.03 4.00
N GLU A 91 17.42 0.73 4.88
CA GLU A 91 16.70 1.67 5.74
C GLU A 91 16.07 2.82 4.96
N ASP A 92 16.73 3.28 3.90
CA ASP A 92 16.16 4.33 3.04
C ASP A 92 15.00 3.78 2.24
N PHE A 93 15.13 2.56 1.77
CA PHE A 93 14.07 1.85 1.05
C PHE A 93 12.85 1.68 1.97
N ASP A 94 13.08 1.22 3.19
CA ASP A 94 11.99 0.98 4.14
C ASP A 94 11.27 2.29 4.49
N ALA A 95 12.00 3.39 4.65
CA ALA A 95 11.40 4.69 4.94
C ALA A 95 10.49 5.14 3.80
N ALA A 96 10.95 4.97 2.57
CA ALA A 96 10.15 5.33 1.39
C ALA A 96 8.91 4.44 1.29
N LEU A 97 9.08 3.15 1.52
CA LEU A 97 7.97 2.19 1.48
C LEU A 97 6.92 2.54 2.54
N LYS A 98 7.37 2.92 3.74
CA LYS A 98 6.45 3.31 4.80
C LYS A 98 5.67 4.57 4.44
N ASP A 99 6.33 5.57 3.85
CA ASP A 99 5.64 6.79 3.45
C ASP A 99 4.55 6.50 2.42
N TYR A 100 4.84 5.63 1.46
CA TYR A 100 3.84 5.21 0.50
C TYR A 100 2.69 4.47 1.20
N GLU A 101 3.03 3.53 2.06
CA GLU A 101 2.05 2.75 2.81
C GLU A 101 1.11 3.66 3.61
N ASP A 102 1.67 4.66 4.28
CA ASP A 102 0.85 5.57 5.10
C ASP A 102 -0.19 6.30 4.27
N VAL A 103 0.18 6.74 3.07
CA VAL A 103 -0.77 7.42 2.17
C VAL A 103 -1.89 6.45 1.75
N ILE A 104 -1.52 5.23 1.38
CA ILE A 104 -2.52 4.25 0.93
C ILE A 104 -3.46 3.87 2.07
N ARG A 105 -2.94 3.70 3.29
CA ARG A 105 -3.79 3.40 4.45
C ARG A 105 -4.77 4.52 4.73
N LYS A 106 -4.30 5.76 4.70
CA LYS A 106 -5.19 6.91 4.89
C LYS A 106 -6.28 6.97 3.83
N GLY A 107 -5.88 6.74 2.58
CA GLY A 107 -6.84 6.73 1.48
C GLY A 107 -7.86 5.62 1.61
N LEU A 108 -7.41 4.43 2.01
CA LEU A 108 -8.30 3.30 2.22
C LEU A 108 -9.31 3.58 3.34
N ASP A 109 -8.83 4.14 4.45
CA ASP A 109 -9.72 4.50 5.57
C ASP A 109 -10.75 5.54 5.13
N ALA A 110 -10.34 6.54 4.37
CA ALA A 110 -11.25 7.55 3.84
C ALA A 110 -12.29 6.92 2.91
N ALA A 111 -11.87 5.97 2.07
CA ALA A 111 -12.80 5.29 1.17
C ALA A 111 -13.82 4.47 1.97
N ARG A 112 -13.38 3.81 3.03
CA ARG A 112 -14.27 3.03 3.87
C ARG A 112 -15.27 3.90 4.61
N GLN A 113 -14.82 5.03 5.13
CA GLN A 113 -15.71 5.98 5.79
C GLN A 113 -16.75 6.54 4.83
N LYS A 114 -16.32 6.87 3.62
CA LYS A 114 -17.21 7.39 2.60
C LYS A 114 -18.27 6.35 2.22
N ALA A 115 -17.92 5.07 2.25
CA ALA A 115 -18.84 3.98 1.98
C ALA A 115 -19.68 3.59 3.19
N GLY A 116 -19.45 4.22 4.33
CA GLY A 116 -20.19 3.89 5.55
C GLY A 116 -19.64 2.70 6.29
N VAL A 117 -18.43 2.26 5.97
CA VAL A 117 -17.80 1.11 6.61
C VAL A 117 -16.81 1.59 7.65
N SER A 118 -16.90 1.02 8.85
CA SER A 118 -15.95 1.35 9.90
C SER A 118 -14.56 0.87 9.53
N PRO A 119 -13.53 1.69 9.75
CA PRO A 119 -12.16 1.24 9.54
C PRO A 119 -11.68 0.23 10.57
N SER A 120 -12.38 0.14 11.70
CA SER A 120 -12.01 -0.80 12.74
C SER A 120 -12.48 -2.20 12.42
N PRO A 121 -11.62 -3.19 12.55
CA PRO A 121 -12.03 -4.56 12.30
C PRO A 121 -12.99 -5.10 13.36
N THR A 122 -13.10 -4.45 14.48
CA THR A 122 -14.08 -4.86 15.45
C THR A 122 -15.43 -4.48 15.01
N GLY A 123 -15.50 -4.09 13.98
CA GLY A 123 -16.62 -3.78 13.37
C GLY A 123 -17.76 -3.77 14.14
N GLN A 124 -18.07 -3.42 14.49
CA GLN A 124 -19.17 -3.53 14.92
C GLN A 124 -20.09 -2.96 14.08
N GLN A 125 -20.13 -3.06 13.65
CA GLN A 125 -20.86 -2.84 12.96
C GLN A 125 -21.89 -2.31 12.95
N GLN A 126 -22.23 -1.91 12.96
CA GLN A 126 -23.11 -1.56 13.03
C GLN A 126 -24.11 -1.51 12.67
N GLN A 127 -24.56 -1.58 12.66
CA GLN A 127 -25.55 -1.65 12.36
C GLN A 127 -26.41 -0.85 12.36
N ARG A 128 -26.77 -0.62 12.06
CA ARG A 128 -27.61 0.07 11.93
C ARG A 128 -28.69 0.25 12.22
N PRO A 129 -29.00 0.74 12.42
CA PRO A 129 -30.09 0.73 12.86
C PRO A 129 -31.29 0.65 12.18
N ASP A 130 -31.67 0.38 12.34
CA ASP A 130 -32.69 0.29 11.93
C ASP A 130 -33.55 1.02 11.80
N PRO A 131 -33.66 1.30 11.51
CA PRO A 131 -34.39 1.98 11.34
C PRO A 131 -35.59 2.14 11.42
N LEU A 132 -35.79 1.99 11.52
CA LEU A 132 -36.66 2.05 11.69
C LEU A 132 -37.18 1.94 12.29
N GLY A 133 -36.94 1.83 12.49
CA GLY A 133 -37.04 1.54 13.02
C GLY A 133 -37.52 0.95 13.33
N LEU A 134 -37.54 0.54 13.02
CA LEU A 134 -37.76 -0.04 13.10
C LEU A 134 -37.55 -0.53 13.69
N PHE A 135 -37.01 -0.60 13.74
CA PHE A 135 -36.73 -0.89 14.10
C PHE A 135 -36.63 -0.75 14.89
N GLY A 136 -36.66 -0.63 15.00
CA GLY A 136 -36.46 -0.38 15.40
C GLY A 136 -36.31 0.06 15.83
N GLY A 137 -36.20 0.01 15.68
CA GLY A 137 -35.95 0.35 15.74
C GLY A 137 -35.86 0.74 15.86
N SER A 138 -35.73 0.71 15.92
CA SER A 138 -35.62 1.09 15.69
C SER A 138 -35.62 1.44 15.49
#